data_1a05f044df28f634fc228be79e43edf5
#
_entry.id   1a05f044df28f634fc228be79e43edf5
#
_cell.length_a   1.000
_cell.length_b   1.000
_cell.length_c   1.000
_cell.angle_alpha   90.00
_cell.angle_beta   90.00
_cell.angle_gamma   90.00
#
_symmetry.space_group_name_H-M   'P 1'
#
loop_
_entity.id
_entity.type
_entity.pdbx_description
1 polymer ?
#
loop_
_entity_poly.entity_id
_entity_poly.type
_entity_poly.pdbx_seq_one_letter_code
_entity_poly.pdbx_strand_id
1 'polypeptide(L)'
;YVKELEAYCAELEKNHDEDHGEKLLFFTLDSYDNKTCIYNTTDIMLDHMMISAPATQILAGLGDGDQAGRMTDTVDAMDEMMELFYQHKGLTDKFAEGTDTSVIQKNRIPSRHLNIRYMKMFSGAFMYAGGNHIGIEWDSVKDLILTQKPSIDENGRLTGGAYFGWGIAHEIGHQINQGEYAITEVTNNYFAVLAQADGTNDSVRFSYDDVYEKVTSGATGYPSNVFTQLGMYWQLHLAYDPGFAQKTYATYQEAFDNLLFARVDTYARNPETFNSAGPEVELTLTGNQDQNLMRLVSAAAKKDLTTFFTRWGYVPDEETKSFMSQFEEETRALYYIDDNSRTAVLENKASDLAGQEVLAGVDVQTEHSDVTLKMT
;
A
#
# COMPACT_ATOMS: atom_id res chain seq x y z
N TYR A 1 -28.34 1.94 -11.59
CA TYR A 1 -27.83 0.79 -10.85
C TYR A 1 -28.64 0.51 -9.58
N VAL A 2 -28.71 1.47 -8.60
CA VAL A 2 -29.37 1.21 -7.29
C VAL A 2 -30.83 0.77 -7.44
N LYS A 3 -31.62 1.48 -8.26
CA LYS A 3 -33.03 1.10 -8.54
C LYS A 3 -33.17 -0.27 -9.20
N GLU A 4 -32.24 -0.62 -10.05
CA GLU A 4 -32.22 -1.94 -10.70
C GLU A 4 -31.81 -3.01 -9.68
N LEU A 5 -30.88 -2.71 -8.80
CA LEU A 5 -30.44 -3.58 -7.70
C LEU A 5 -31.60 -3.85 -6.73
N GLU A 6 -32.32 -2.81 -6.31
CA GLU A 6 -33.51 -2.95 -5.44
C GLU A 6 -34.58 -3.84 -6.10
N ALA A 7 -34.88 -3.58 -7.36
CA ALA A 7 -35.87 -4.38 -8.12
C ALA A 7 -35.42 -5.84 -8.26
N TYR A 8 -34.12 -6.07 -8.50
CA TYR A 8 -33.55 -7.40 -8.60
C TYR A 8 -33.58 -8.15 -7.26
N CYS A 9 -33.22 -7.50 -6.15
CA CYS A 9 -33.31 -8.10 -4.82
C CYS A 9 -34.79 -8.41 -4.44
N ALA A 10 -35.72 -7.56 -4.80
CA ALA A 10 -37.18 -7.85 -4.62
C ALA A 10 -37.67 -9.05 -5.46
N GLU A 11 -37.10 -9.25 -6.64
CA GLU A 11 -37.36 -10.43 -7.46
C GLU A 11 -36.75 -11.70 -6.85
N LEU A 12 -35.54 -11.62 -6.32
CA LEU A 12 -34.92 -12.70 -5.57
C LEU A 12 -35.76 -13.14 -4.37
N GLU A 13 -36.32 -12.18 -3.61
CA GLU A 13 -37.18 -12.50 -2.47
C GLU A 13 -38.46 -13.24 -2.90
N LYS A 14 -39.08 -12.83 -4.01
CA LYS A 14 -40.31 -13.49 -4.53
C LYS A 14 -40.05 -14.93 -4.99
N ASN A 15 -38.85 -15.20 -5.47
CA ASN A 15 -38.42 -16.52 -5.95
C ASN A 15 -37.67 -17.30 -4.88
N HIS A 16 -37.64 -16.79 -3.66
CA HIS A 16 -37.05 -17.49 -2.52
C HIS A 16 -37.93 -18.71 -2.18
N ASP A 17 -37.33 -19.89 -2.28
CA ASP A 17 -37.91 -21.15 -1.85
C ASP A 17 -37.22 -21.56 -0.54
N GLU A 18 -38.00 -21.81 0.52
CA GLU A 18 -37.46 -22.19 1.83
C GLU A 18 -36.52 -23.43 1.76
N ASP A 19 -36.75 -24.33 0.82
CA ASP A 19 -35.92 -25.50 0.59
C ASP A 19 -34.61 -25.19 -0.19
N HIS A 20 -34.56 -24.07 -0.91
CA HIS A 20 -33.45 -23.71 -1.79
C HIS A 20 -32.76 -22.39 -1.43
N GLY A 21 -33.31 -21.59 -0.51
CA GLY A 21 -32.87 -20.21 -0.27
C GLY A 21 -31.37 -20.00 -0.10
N GLU A 22 -30.75 -20.61 0.89
CA GLU A 22 -29.30 -20.53 1.07
C GLU A 22 -28.52 -21.26 -0.04
N LYS A 23 -29.08 -22.31 -0.60
CA LYS A 23 -28.44 -23.13 -1.63
C LYS A 23 -28.35 -22.39 -2.96
N LEU A 24 -29.38 -21.62 -3.34
CA LEU A 24 -29.31 -20.75 -4.52
C LEU A 24 -28.27 -19.65 -4.37
N LEU A 25 -28.09 -19.14 -3.14
CA LEU A 25 -27.07 -18.14 -2.84
C LEU A 25 -25.64 -18.67 -2.99
N PHE A 26 -25.41 -19.96 -2.77
CA PHE A 26 -24.09 -20.59 -2.73
C PHE A 26 -23.83 -21.63 -3.83
N PHE A 27 -24.59 -21.60 -4.92
CA PHE A 27 -24.36 -22.50 -6.07
C PHE A 27 -24.46 -23.98 -5.78
N THR A 28 -25.37 -24.44 -4.93
CA THR A 28 -25.59 -25.86 -4.81
C THR A 28 -26.41 -26.40 -5.96
N LEU A 29 -25.88 -27.39 -6.61
CA LEU A 29 -26.11 -27.69 -8.02
C LEU A 29 -27.09 -28.81 -8.31
N ASP A 30 -27.55 -29.53 -7.28
CA ASP A 30 -28.39 -30.73 -7.50
C ASP A 30 -29.72 -30.46 -8.18
N SER A 31 -30.16 -29.19 -8.17
CA SER A 31 -31.42 -28.74 -8.78
C SER A 31 -31.30 -27.52 -9.69
N TYR A 32 -30.08 -27.22 -10.16
CA TYR A 32 -29.83 -26.06 -11.00
C TYR A 32 -30.52 -26.15 -12.38
N ASP A 33 -31.38 -25.21 -12.67
CA ASP A 33 -31.93 -24.97 -14.00
C ASP A 33 -31.55 -23.56 -14.45
N ASN A 34 -30.66 -23.43 -15.43
CA ASN A 34 -30.21 -22.16 -15.97
C ASN A 34 -31.27 -21.32 -16.67
N LYS A 35 -32.51 -21.84 -16.85
CA LYS A 35 -33.63 -21.12 -17.44
C LYS A 35 -34.53 -20.47 -16.38
N THR A 36 -34.46 -20.96 -15.16
CA THR A 36 -35.36 -20.55 -14.07
C THR A 36 -34.65 -20.05 -12.83
N CYS A 37 -33.34 -20.33 -12.69
CA CYS A 37 -32.53 -19.82 -11.57
C CYS A 37 -32.25 -18.34 -11.72
N ILE A 38 -32.47 -17.60 -10.64
CA ILE A 38 -32.04 -16.22 -10.48
C ILE A 38 -30.82 -16.24 -9.56
N TYR A 39 -29.67 -15.75 -10.05
CA TYR A 39 -28.44 -15.70 -9.29
C TYR A 39 -28.43 -14.48 -8.38
N ASN A 40 -28.09 -14.66 -7.13
CA ASN A 40 -27.82 -13.54 -6.23
C ASN A 40 -26.41 -12.98 -6.50
N THR A 41 -26.26 -12.29 -7.62
CA THR A 41 -24.98 -11.67 -8.00
C THR A 41 -25.20 -10.37 -8.74
N THR A 42 -24.27 -9.45 -8.57
CA THR A 42 -24.15 -8.20 -9.32
C THR A 42 -22.70 -7.89 -9.56
N ASP A 43 -22.42 -7.19 -10.65
CA ASP A 43 -21.07 -6.71 -10.98
C ASP A 43 -21.03 -5.18 -10.87
N ILE A 44 -19.98 -4.68 -10.27
CA ILE A 44 -19.67 -3.26 -10.17
C ILE A 44 -18.36 -3.05 -10.93
N MET A 45 -18.43 -2.31 -12.03
CA MET A 45 -17.26 -1.96 -12.85
C MET A 45 -16.77 -0.59 -12.46
N LEU A 46 -15.51 -0.51 -12.05
CA LEU A 46 -14.76 0.70 -11.75
C LEU A 46 -13.68 0.93 -12.83
N ASP A 47 -12.94 2.01 -12.73
CA ASP A 47 -11.91 2.34 -13.73
C ASP A 47 -10.81 1.29 -13.82
N HIS A 48 -10.38 0.72 -12.69
CA HIS A 48 -9.29 -0.27 -12.62
C HIS A 48 -9.67 -1.57 -11.90
N MET A 49 -10.90 -1.68 -11.46
CA MET A 49 -11.37 -2.79 -10.63
C MET A 49 -12.74 -3.29 -11.12
N MET A 50 -12.98 -4.57 -10.95
CA MET A 50 -14.30 -5.16 -11.12
C MET A 50 -14.66 -5.96 -9.88
N ILE A 51 -15.81 -5.69 -9.30
CA ILE A 51 -16.29 -6.38 -8.11
C ILE A 51 -17.50 -7.23 -8.50
N SER A 52 -17.37 -8.54 -8.34
CA SER A 52 -18.50 -9.48 -8.44
C SER A 52 -18.97 -9.84 -7.04
N ALA A 53 -20.19 -9.51 -6.70
CA ALA A 53 -20.71 -9.56 -5.33
C ALA A 53 -22.15 -10.07 -5.26
N PRO A 54 -22.60 -10.59 -4.11
CA PRO A 54 -23.99 -10.88 -3.90
C PRO A 54 -24.82 -9.59 -3.90
N ALA A 55 -25.84 -9.52 -4.75
CA ALA A 55 -26.72 -8.36 -4.87
C ALA A 55 -27.35 -7.96 -3.51
N THR A 56 -27.78 -8.94 -2.74
CA THR A 56 -28.35 -8.72 -1.40
C THR A 56 -27.36 -8.16 -0.40
N GLN A 57 -26.08 -8.52 -0.47
CA GLN A 57 -25.04 -7.97 0.40
C GLN A 57 -24.68 -6.53 0.03
N ILE A 58 -24.66 -6.21 -1.27
CA ILE A 58 -24.46 -4.83 -1.72
C ILE A 58 -25.63 -3.96 -1.25
N LEU A 59 -26.88 -4.41 -1.45
CA LEU A 59 -28.05 -3.66 -0.99
C LEU A 59 -28.05 -3.48 0.53
N ALA A 60 -27.69 -4.53 1.28
CA ALA A 60 -27.56 -4.45 2.74
C ALA A 60 -26.48 -3.44 3.19
N GLY A 61 -25.34 -3.37 2.49
CA GLY A 61 -24.29 -2.38 2.74
C GLY A 61 -24.72 -0.95 2.45
N LEU A 62 -25.57 -0.75 1.42
CA LEU A 62 -26.14 0.57 1.11
C LEU A 62 -27.08 1.05 2.22
N GLY A 63 -27.76 0.14 2.94
CA GLY A 63 -28.66 0.50 4.04
C GLY A 63 -29.83 1.39 3.60
N ASP A 64 -30.42 2.13 4.55
CA ASP A 64 -31.52 3.04 4.30
C ASP A 64 -31.04 4.47 3.96
N GLY A 65 -31.89 5.25 3.28
CA GLY A 65 -31.66 6.67 2.96
C GLY A 65 -31.07 6.90 1.58
N ASP A 66 -30.05 7.74 1.45
CA ASP A 66 -29.42 8.07 0.16
C ASP A 66 -28.46 6.96 -0.31
N GLN A 67 -29.05 5.87 -0.80
CA GLN A 67 -28.32 4.72 -1.33
C GLN A 67 -27.54 5.07 -2.59
N ALA A 68 -28.07 5.94 -3.44
CA ALA A 68 -27.40 6.34 -4.68
C ALA A 68 -26.14 7.19 -4.38
N GLY A 69 -26.25 8.14 -3.47
CA GLY A 69 -25.10 8.91 -2.98
C GLY A 69 -24.04 8.01 -2.39
N ARG A 70 -24.40 7.10 -1.49
CA ARG A 70 -23.46 6.14 -0.88
C ARG A 70 -22.74 5.26 -1.92
N MET A 71 -23.46 4.81 -2.94
CA MET A 71 -22.86 4.01 -4.01
C MET A 71 -21.84 4.83 -4.80
N THR A 72 -22.17 6.09 -5.11
CA THR A 72 -21.26 7.02 -5.80
C THR A 72 -20.02 7.26 -4.94
N ASP A 73 -20.18 7.64 -3.68
CA ASP A 73 -19.07 7.88 -2.74
C ASP A 73 -18.17 6.66 -2.62
N THR A 74 -18.75 5.45 -2.60
CA THR A 74 -18.00 4.19 -2.52
C THR A 74 -17.16 3.98 -3.78
N VAL A 75 -17.75 4.15 -4.96
CA VAL A 75 -17.04 3.98 -6.24
C VAL A 75 -15.91 4.99 -6.36
N ASP A 76 -16.19 6.26 -6.11
CA ASP A 76 -15.20 7.35 -6.18
C ASP A 76 -14.03 7.09 -5.21
N ALA A 77 -14.32 6.65 -3.98
CA ALA A 77 -13.30 6.32 -2.99
C ALA A 77 -12.42 5.13 -3.41
N MET A 78 -13.03 4.11 -4.04
CA MET A 78 -12.28 2.95 -4.56
C MET A 78 -11.38 3.33 -5.73
N ASP A 79 -11.86 4.13 -6.67
CA ASP A 79 -11.07 4.57 -7.82
C ASP A 79 -9.91 5.47 -7.38
N GLU A 80 -10.14 6.39 -6.43
CA GLU A 80 -9.06 7.20 -5.85
C GLU A 80 -8.02 6.37 -5.10
N MET A 81 -8.45 5.38 -4.34
CA MET A 81 -7.52 4.47 -3.66
C MET A 81 -6.65 3.70 -4.67
N MET A 82 -7.24 3.20 -5.75
CA MET A 82 -6.48 2.52 -6.80
C MET A 82 -5.53 3.48 -7.52
N GLU A 83 -5.94 4.72 -7.77
CA GLU A 83 -5.05 5.76 -8.31
C GLU A 83 -3.86 6.00 -7.37
N LEU A 84 -4.10 6.18 -6.07
CA LEU A 84 -3.05 6.34 -5.06
C LEU A 84 -2.05 5.17 -5.10
N PHE A 85 -2.54 3.93 -5.10
CA PHE A 85 -1.70 2.75 -5.13
C PHE A 85 -0.87 2.65 -6.41
N TYR A 86 -1.49 2.89 -7.56
CA TYR A 86 -0.77 2.86 -8.84
C TYR A 86 0.26 3.99 -8.94
N GLN A 87 -0.01 5.18 -8.41
CA GLN A 87 0.98 6.26 -8.40
C GLN A 87 2.21 5.88 -7.57
N HIS A 88 2.04 5.24 -6.41
CA HIS A 88 3.16 4.69 -5.63
C HIS A 88 3.90 3.54 -6.34
N LYS A 89 3.28 2.93 -7.37
CA LYS A 89 3.93 1.97 -8.27
C LYS A 89 4.59 2.64 -9.49
N GLY A 90 4.56 3.97 -9.58
CA GLY A 90 5.01 4.69 -10.78
C GLY A 90 4.16 4.37 -12.01
N LEU A 91 2.88 4.10 -11.82
CA LEU A 91 1.90 3.82 -12.86
C LEU A 91 0.79 4.86 -12.85
N THR A 92 0.33 5.28 -14.02
CA THR A 92 -0.79 6.20 -14.15
C THR A 92 -1.38 6.13 -15.57
N ASP A 93 -2.60 6.65 -15.73
CA ASP A 93 -3.18 6.98 -17.06
C ASP A 93 -3.08 8.50 -17.35
N LYS A 94 -2.52 9.27 -16.41
CA LYS A 94 -2.41 10.75 -16.48
C LYS A 94 -1.01 11.17 -16.92
N PHE A 95 -0.81 11.39 -18.22
CA PHE A 95 0.44 11.88 -18.78
C PHE A 95 0.28 13.29 -19.28
N ALA A 96 1.31 14.13 -19.13
CA ALA A 96 1.34 15.46 -19.73
C ALA A 96 1.34 15.38 -21.25
N GLU A 97 0.78 16.40 -21.91
CA GLU A 97 0.84 16.51 -23.38
C GLU A 97 2.30 16.52 -23.85
N GLY A 98 2.59 15.73 -24.88
CA GLY A 98 3.95 15.59 -25.43
C GLY A 98 4.85 14.60 -24.68
N THR A 99 4.36 13.89 -23.67
CA THR A 99 5.12 12.79 -23.05
C THR A 99 5.51 11.75 -24.09
N ASP A 100 6.76 11.29 -24.05
CA ASP A 100 7.27 10.28 -24.97
C ASP A 100 6.44 9.00 -24.90
N THR A 101 6.11 8.44 -26.07
CA THR A 101 5.27 7.23 -26.18
C THR A 101 5.89 6.03 -25.46
N SER A 102 7.22 5.92 -25.40
CA SER A 102 7.90 4.83 -24.69
C SER A 102 7.74 4.95 -23.19
N VAL A 103 7.72 6.17 -22.64
CA VAL A 103 7.43 6.45 -21.22
C VAL A 103 5.99 6.06 -20.90
N ILE A 104 5.03 6.47 -21.76
CA ILE A 104 3.62 6.11 -21.60
C ILE A 104 3.44 4.58 -21.59
N GLN A 105 4.00 3.89 -22.56
CA GLN A 105 3.84 2.43 -22.67
C GLN A 105 4.38 1.66 -21.47
N LYS A 106 5.48 2.14 -20.86
CA LYS A 106 6.14 1.47 -19.74
C LYS A 106 5.51 1.76 -18.38
N ASN A 107 4.79 2.88 -18.26
CA ASN A 107 4.31 3.39 -16.98
C ASN A 107 2.78 3.60 -16.94
N ARG A 108 2.08 3.10 -17.95
CA ARG A 108 0.63 3.11 -17.98
C ARG A 108 0.05 2.03 -17.08
N ILE A 109 -1.07 2.34 -16.42
CA ILE A 109 -1.83 1.35 -15.65
C ILE A 109 -2.24 0.19 -16.59
N PRO A 110 -2.09 -1.07 -16.14
CA PRO A 110 -2.55 -2.21 -16.93
C PRO A 110 -4.03 -2.09 -17.30
N SER A 111 -4.37 -2.34 -18.55
CA SER A 111 -5.78 -2.29 -19.02
C SER A 111 -6.68 -3.38 -18.43
N ARG A 112 -6.10 -4.36 -17.76
CA ARG A 112 -6.82 -5.44 -17.10
C ARG A 112 -7.31 -4.98 -15.74
N HIS A 113 -8.63 -5.05 -15.51
CA HIS A 113 -9.22 -4.78 -14.21
C HIS A 113 -8.78 -5.81 -13.17
N LEU A 114 -8.52 -5.35 -11.97
CA LEU A 114 -8.35 -6.20 -10.80
C LEU A 114 -9.71 -6.77 -10.41
N ASN A 115 -9.82 -8.08 -10.26
CA ASN A 115 -11.08 -8.73 -9.91
C ASN A 115 -11.19 -8.97 -8.41
N ILE A 116 -12.26 -8.49 -7.80
CA ILE A 116 -12.70 -8.89 -6.47
C ILE A 116 -13.93 -9.77 -6.62
N ARG A 117 -13.92 -10.97 -6.00
CA ARG A 117 -15.00 -11.94 -6.06
C ARG A 117 -15.41 -12.37 -4.67
N TYR A 118 -16.72 -12.49 -4.48
CA TYR A 118 -17.21 -13.15 -3.28
C TYR A 118 -17.04 -14.66 -3.36
N MET A 119 -16.91 -15.29 -2.21
CA MET A 119 -16.93 -16.74 -2.07
C MET A 119 -17.23 -17.16 -0.64
N LYS A 120 -17.56 -18.43 -0.46
CA LYS A 120 -17.60 -19.05 0.86
C LYS A 120 -16.18 -19.50 1.23
N MET A 121 -15.60 -18.85 2.22
CA MET A 121 -14.24 -19.14 2.67
C MET A 121 -14.20 -20.36 3.63
N PHE A 122 -13.03 -20.93 3.74
CA PHE A 122 -12.77 -21.93 4.77
C PHE A 122 -12.73 -21.26 6.16
N SER A 123 -12.99 -22.07 7.18
CA SER A 123 -13.07 -21.59 8.57
C SER A 123 -11.92 -20.64 8.95
N GLY A 124 -12.29 -19.43 9.39
CA GLY A 124 -11.38 -18.41 9.89
C GLY A 124 -10.71 -17.51 8.85
N ALA A 125 -10.82 -17.81 7.56
CA ALA A 125 -10.37 -16.94 6.50
C ALA A 125 -11.50 -16.00 6.03
N PHE A 126 -11.20 -14.75 5.69
CA PHE A 126 -12.19 -13.82 5.15
C PHE A 126 -11.76 -13.13 3.85
N MET A 127 -10.47 -13.16 3.51
CA MET A 127 -9.92 -12.65 2.25
C MET A 127 -8.69 -13.45 1.84
N TYR A 128 -8.35 -13.41 0.55
CA TYR A 128 -7.09 -13.88 -0.01
C TYR A 128 -6.82 -13.25 -1.37
N ALA A 129 -5.56 -13.13 -1.75
CA ALA A 129 -5.15 -12.86 -3.11
C ALA A 129 -4.67 -14.15 -3.79
N GLY A 130 -5.10 -14.40 -5.02
CA GLY A 130 -4.69 -15.58 -5.75
C GLY A 130 -4.80 -15.41 -7.25
N GLY A 131 -3.73 -15.77 -7.97
CA GLY A 131 -3.69 -15.69 -9.41
C GLY A 131 -3.98 -14.27 -9.92
N ASN A 132 -5.19 -14.02 -10.37
CA ASN A 132 -5.61 -12.74 -10.95
C ASN A 132 -6.86 -12.16 -10.27
N HIS A 133 -7.14 -12.55 -9.04
CA HIS A 133 -8.32 -12.06 -8.31
C HIS A 133 -8.07 -12.02 -6.81
N ILE A 134 -8.93 -11.29 -6.12
CA ILE A 134 -9.06 -11.27 -4.66
C ILE A 134 -10.37 -11.96 -4.32
N GLY A 135 -10.33 -12.95 -3.43
CA GLY A 135 -11.51 -13.57 -2.86
C GLY A 135 -11.91 -12.89 -1.55
N ILE A 136 -13.20 -12.63 -1.37
CA ILE A 136 -13.76 -12.06 -0.15
C ILE A 136 -14.91 -12.92 0.36
N GLU A 137 -14.94 -13.15 1.70
CA GLU A 137 -16.03 -13.90 2.32
C GLU A 137 -17.37 -13.20 2.07
N TRP A 138 -18.41 -13.99 1.80
CA TRP A 138 -19.77 -13.57 1.52
C TRP A 138 -20.28 -12.47 2.49
N ASP A 139 -20.16 -12.72 3.80
CA ASP A 139 -20.67 -11.83 4.83
C ASP A 139 -19.86 -10.53 4.98
N SER A 140 -18.64 -10.49 4.45
CA SER A 140 -17.77 -9.32 4.47
C SER A 140 -17.98 -8.38 3.27
N VAL A 141 -18.71 -8.82 2.24
CA VAL A 141 -18.92 -8.01 1.03
C VAL A 141 -19.63 -6.69 1.31
N LYS A 142 -20.61 -6.68 2.23
CA LYS A 142 -21.32 -5.45 2.63
C LYS A 142 -20.39 -4.35 3.14
N ASP A 143 -19.24 -4.73 3.71
CA ASP A 143 -18.27 -3.78 4.28
C ASP A 143 -17.51 -3.01 3.17
N LEU A 144 -17.52 -3.50 1.94
CA LEU A 144 -16.97 -2.76 0.79
C LEU A 144 -17.74 -1.46 0.52
N ILE A 145 -19.04 -1.44 0.80
CA ILE A 145 -19.91 -0.26 0.61
C ILE A 145 -19.70 0.80 1.70
N LEU A 146 -18.97 0.49 2.75
CA LEU A 146 -18.58 1.45 3.78
C LEU A 146 -17.34 2.26 3.41
N THR A 147 -16.71 1.95 2.27
CA THR A 147 -15.55 2.67 1.77
C THR A 147 -15.93 4.12 1.49
N GLN A 148 -15.20 5.05 2.09
CA GLN A 148 -15.41 6.49 1.92
C GLN A 148 -14.06 7.16 1.71
N LYS A 149 -14.05 8.17 0.83
CA LYS A 149 -12.86 9.00 0.62
C LYS A 149 -12.39 9.61 1.94
N PRO A 150 -11.08 9.51 2.26
CA PRO A 150 -10.52 10.18 3.41
C PRO A 150 -10.71 11.69 3.35
N SER A 151 -11.12 12.29 4.45
CA SER A 151 -11.03 13.73 4.68
C SER A 151 -9.71 14.03 5.40
N ILE A 152 -8.89 14.87 4.83
CA ILE A 152 -7.54 15.18 5.32
C ILE A 152 -7.50 16.66 5.73
N ASP A 153 -6.96 16.96 6.91
CA ASP A 153 -6.76 18.34 7.38
C ASP A 153 -5.50 18.99 6.75
N GLU A 154 -5.26 20.25 7.06
CA GLU A 154 -4.10 21.00 6.58
C GLU A 154 -2.74 20.42 7.04
N ASN A 155 -2.74 19.60 8.09
CA ASN A 155 -1.56 18.94 8.63
C ASN A 155 -1.36 17.52 8.07
N GLY A 156 -2.24 17.07 7.17
CA GLY A 156 -2.19 15.74 6.58
C GLY A 156 -2.75 14.63 7.47
N ARG A 157 -3.60 14.96 8.44
CA ARG A 157 -4.23 13.99 9.32
C ARG A 157 -5.60 13.60 8.80
N LEU A 158 -5.90 12.32 8.89
CA LEU A 158 -7.21 11.78 8.59
C LEU A 158 -8.23 12.29 9.62
N THR A 159 -9.25 13.00 9.16
CA THR A 159 -10.30 13.59 10.00
C THR A 159 -11.64 12.91 9.82
N GLY A 160 -11.81 12.09 8.81
CA GLY A 160 -13.01 11.31 8.55
C GLY A 160 -12.86 10.48 7.28
N GLY A 161 -13.75 9.52 7.11
CA GLY A 161 -13.65 8.54 6.04
C GLY A 161 -12.47 7.59 6.25
N ALA A 162 -12.42 6.59 5.42
CA ALA A 162 -11.28 5.70 5.24
C ALA A 162 -11.49 4.98 3.91
N TYR A 163 -10.43 4.74 3.18
CA TYR A 163 -10.47 3.77 2.09
C TYR A 163 -10.79 2.39 2.66
N PHE A 164 -10.89 1.38 1.82
CA PHE A 164 -11.07 0.02 2.28
C PHE A 164 -10.28 -0.28 3.55
N GLY A 165 -10.83 -1.13 4.39
CA GLY A 165 -10.10 -1.66 5.54
C GLY A 165 -8.77 -2.30 5.14
N TRP A 166 -7.93 -2.55 6.12
CA TRP A 166 -6.59 -3.15 5.93
C TRP A 166 -6.59 -4.35 4.99
N GLY A 167 -7.57 -5.27 5.13
CA GLY A 167 -7.61 -6.53 4.38
C GLY A 167 -7.61 -6.33 2.87
N ILE A 168 -8.53 -5.53 2.34
CA ILE A 168 -8.61 -5.30 0.88
C ILE A 168 -7.35 -4.62 0.35
N ALA A 169 -6.83 -3.61 1.03
CA ALA A 169 -5.60 -2.94 0.62
C ALA A 169 -4.38 -3.90 0.66
N HIS A 170 -4.31 -4.77 1.65
CA HIS A 170 -3.32 -5.84 1.75
C HIS A 170 -3.40 -6.82 0.57
N GLU A 171 -4.59 -7.29 0.22
CA GLU A 171 -4.77 -8.23 -0.89
C GLU A 171 -4.51 -7.56 -2.25
N ILE A 172 -4.90 -6.29 -2.41
CA ILE A 172 -4.52 -5.49 -3.59
C ILE A 172 -2.99 -5.39 -3.68
N GLY A 173 -2.33 -5.13 -2.56
CA GLY A 173 -0.88 -5.08 -2.47
C GLY A 173 -0.20 -6.35 -3.01
N HIS A 174 -0.73 -7.54 -2.71
CA HIS A 174 -0.24 -8.79 -3.29
C HIS A 174 -0.34 -8.82 -4.82
N GLN A 175 -1.42 -8.27 -5.39
CA GLN A 175 -1.65 -8.26 -6.84
C GLN A 175 -0.76 -7.28 -7.61
N ILE A 176 -0.33 -6.19 -6.95
CA ILE A 176 0.46 -5.11 -7.58
C ILE A 176 1.92 -5.06 -7.10
N ASN A 177 2.35 -5.98 -6.25
CA ASN A 177 3.71 -6.04 -5.73
C ASN A 177 4.76 -6.16 -6.84
N GLN A 178 5.93 -5.57 -6.60
CA GLN A 178 7.06 -5.57 -7.53
C GLN A 178 8.03 -6.72 -7.21
N GLY A 179 8.03 -7.76 -8.04
CA GLY A 179 8.71 -9.03 -7.78
C GLY A 179 10.23 -8.92 -7.57
N GLU A 180 10.87 -7.89 -8.11
CA GLU A 180 12.30 -7.67 -8.04
C GLU A 180 12.82 -7.43 -6.62
N TYR A 181 11.97 -6.92 -5.71
CA TYR A 181 12.35 -6.66 -4.31
C TYR A 181 11.26 -6.98 -3.30
N ALA A 182 10.08 -7.42 -3.73
CA ALA A 182 8.95 -7.61 -2.85
C ALA A 182 9.19 -8.73 -1.83
N ILE A 183 8.79 -8.46 -0.59
CA ILE A 183 8.75 -9.43 0.50
C ILE A 183 7.29 -9.67 0.84
N THR A 184 6.82 -10.90 0.65
CA THR A 184 5.45 -11.31 0.96
C THR A 184 5.11 -10.98 2.41
N GLU A 185 3.89 -10.51 2.67
CA GLU A 185 3.36 -10.05 3.96
C GLU A 185 4.03 -8.78 4.52
N VAL A 186 4.95 -8.17 3.77
CA VAL A 186 5.60 -6.91 4.16
C VAL A 186 5.27 -5.81 3.14
N THR A 187 5.77 -5.94 1.91
CA THR A 187 5.62 -4.89 0.90
C THR A 187 4.18 -4.69 0.42
N ASN A 188 3.37 -5.74 0.43
CA ASN A 188 1.94 -5.61 0.17
C ASN A 188 1.20 -4.84 1.28
N ASN A 189 1.64 -4.92 2.53
CA ASN A 189 1.09 -4.15 3.64
C ASN A 189 1.42 -2.65 3.56
N TYR A 190 2.41 -2.23 2.77
CA TYR A 190 2.68 -0.82 2.52
C TYR A 190 1.44 -0.08 1.97
N PHE A 191 0.69 -0.72 1.07
CA PHE A 191 -0.56 -0.16 0.53
C PHE A 191 -1.67 -0.08 1.57
N ALA A 192 -1.72 -1.03 2.51
CA ALA A 192 -2.66 -0.97 3.61
C ALA A 192 -2.35 0.19 4.57
N VAL A 193 -1.07 0.49 4.82
CA VAL A 193 -0.66 1.70 5.57
C VAL A 193 -1.06 2.96 4.81
N LEU A 194 -0.76 3.05 3.50
CA LEU A 194 -1.18 4.21 2.70
C LEU A 194 -2.68 4.47 2.77
N ALA A 195 -3.49 3.40 2.73
CA ALA A 195 -4.95 3.53 2.80
C ALA A 195 -5.46 4.03 4.17
N GLN A 196 -4.76 3.74 5.26
CA GLN A 196 -5.24 3.95 6.62
C GLN A 196 -4.42 4.92 7.46
N ALA A 197 -3.21 5.31 7.03
CA ALA A 197 -2.35 6.18 7.81
C ALA A 197 -2.94 7.58 7.97
N ASP A 198 -3.03 8.06 9.19
CA ASP A 198 -3.57 9.37 9.57
C ASP A 198 -2.52 10.30 10.20
N GLY A 199 -1.25 9.91 10.16
CA GLY A 199 -0.15 10.61 10.83
C GLY A 199 -0.01 10.25 12.30
N THR A 200 -0.60 9.12 12.72
CA THR A 200 -0.43 8.51 14.06
C THR A 200 0.02 7.06 13.92
N ASN A 201 0.66 6.53 14.98
CA ASN A 201 1.14 5.14 14.97
C ASN A 201 0.02 4.10 15.12
N ASP A 202 -1.14 4.51 15.56
CA ASP A 202 -2.24 3.58 15.90
C ASP A 202 -2.87 2.93 14.68
N SER A 203 -2.86 3.61 13.54
CA SER A 203 -3.47 3.12 12.31
C SER A 203 -2.60 2.15 11.51
N VAL A 204 -1.30 2.01 11.80
CA VAL A 204 -0.33 1.33 10.93
C VAL A 204 0.05 -0.08 11.34
N ARG A 205 -0.51 -0.62 12.39
CA ARG A 205 -0.29 -1.99 12.90
C ARG A 205 1.16 -2.37 13.23
N PHE A 206 2.06 -1.44 13.41
CA PHE A 206 3.40 -1.68 13.94
C PHE A 206 3.71 -0.69 15.06
N SER A 207 4.66 -1.09 15.92
CA SER A 207 5.14 -0.27 17.03
C SER A 207 6.50 0.34 16.66
N TYR A 208 6.66 1.63 16.84
CA TYR A 208 7.96 2.27 16.70
C TYR A 208 8.95 1.82 17.78
N ASP A 209 8.49 1.38 18.94
CA ASP A 209 9.36 0.76 19.95
C ASP A 209 10.04 -0.49 19.38
N ASP A 210 9.28 -1.37 18.69
CA ASP A 210 9.84 -2.55 18.03
C ASP A 210 10.79 -2.16 16.88
N VAL A 211 10.48 -1.09 16.15
CA VAL A 211 11.34 -0.54 15.10
C VAL A 211 12.68 -0.06 15.70
N TYR A 212 12.61 0.72 16.78
CA TYR A 212 13.81 1.25 17.45
C TYR A 212 14.64 0.14 18.09
N GLU A 213 14.02 -0.86 18.70
CA GLU A 213 14.71 -2.05 19.17
C GLU A 213 15.48 -2.72 18.03
N LYS A 214 14.83 -2.91 16.87
CA LYS A 214 15.47 -3.54 15.70
C LYS A 214 16.66 -2.72 15.22
N VAL A 215 16.53 -1.43 14.97
CA VAL A 215 17.59 -0.60 14.35
C VAL A 215 18.75 -0.29 15.31
N THR A 216 18.54 -0.46 16.61
CA THR A 216 19.60 -0.30 17.65
C THR A 216 20.26 -1.61 18.05
N SER A 217 19.67 -2.76 17.72
CA SER A 217 20.18 -4.09 18.13
C SER A 217 21.54 -4.46 17.52
N GLY A 218 21.90 -3.88 16.37
CA GLY A 218 23.06 -4.28 15.58
C GLY A 218 22.93 -5.69 14.95
N ALA A 219 21.80 -6.36 15.12
CA ALA A 219 21.60 -7.70 14.60
C ALA A 219 21.36 -7.70 13.09
N THR A 220 22.05 -8.59 12.37
CA THR A 220 21.80 -8.86 10.96
C THR A 220 20.52 -9.69 10.77
N GLY A 221 19.92 -9.58 9.58
CA GLY A 221 18.66 -10.26 9.23
C GLY A 221 17.41 -9.49 9.62
N TYR A 222 16.28 -9.96 9.13
CA TYR A 222 14.99 -9.29 9.33
C TYR A 222 14.45 -9.49 10.74
N PRO A 223 13.59 -8.56 11.24
CA PRO A 223 12.77 -8.85 12.40
C PRO A 223 11.82 -10.01 12.07
N SER A 224 11.51 -10.84 13.07
CA SER A 224 10.57 -11.95 12.90
C SER A 224 9.12 -11.47 12.69
N ASN A 225 8.80 -10.26 13.15
CA ASN A 225 7.50 -9.65 12.96
C ASN A 225 7.47 -8.88 11.63
N VAL A 226 6.60 -9.31 10.72
CA VAL A 226 6.43 -8.67 9.39
C VAL A 226 5.99 -7.21 9.50
N PHE A 227 5.23 -6.85 10.53
CA PHE A 227 4.81 -5.47 10.75
C PHE A 227 5.98 -4.59 11.21
N THR A 228 6.88 -5.09 12.05
CA THR A 228 8.12 -4.34 12.38
C THR A 228 8.94 -4.10 11.11
N GLN A 229 9.07 -5.11 10.23
CA GLN A 229 9.78 -4.94 8.95
C GLN A 229 9.08 -3.93 8.02
N LEU A 230 7.75 -3.85 8.05
CA LEU A 230 6.98 -2.83 7.34
C LEU A 230 7.39 -1.40 7.74
N GLY A 231 7.78 -1.19 9.00
CA GLY A 231 8.29 0.09 9.51
C GLY A 231 9.45 0.65 8.70
N MET A 232 10.32 -0.21 8.13
CA MET A 232 11.41 0.23 7.23
C MET A 232 10.89 0.94 5.98
N TYR A 233 9.88 0.37 5.33
CA TYR A 233 9.28 0.96 4.13
C TYR A 233 8.55 2.25 4.46
N TRP A 234 7.90 2.28 5.62
CA TRP A 234 7.21 3.48 6.09
C TRP A 234 8.19 4.61 6.45
N GLN A 235 9.31 4.31 7.09
CA GLN A 235 10.37 5.28 7.34
C GLN A 235 10.94 5.88 6.04
N LEU A 236 11.10 5.07 5.00
CA LEU A 236 11.52 5.56 3.68
C LEU A 236 10.48 6.48 3.04
N HIS A 237 9.20 6.14 3.14
CA HIS A 237 8.10 7.02 2.73
C HIS A 237 8.15 8.36 3.47
N LEU A 238 8.20 8.33 4.80
CA LEU A 238 8.30 9.55 5.63
C LEU A 238 9.54 10.40 5.30
N ALA A 239 10.65 9.77 4.93
CA ALA A 239 11.88 10.47 4.62
C ALA A 239 11.85 11.20 3.28
N TYR A 240 11.21 10.63 2.27
CA TYR A 240 11.38 11.06 0.88
C TYR A 240 10.11 11.52 0.18
N ASP A 241 8.92 11.17 0.67
CA ASP A 241 7.67 11.61 0.05
C ASP A 241 7.16 12.88 0.74
N PRO A 242 6.88 13.96 0.01
CA PRO A 242 6.38 15.19 0.60
C PRO A 242 4.88 15.09 0.91
N GLY A 243 4.47 15.68 2.02
CA GLY A 243 3.06 15.79 2.39
C GLY A 243 2.54 14.58 3.16
N PHE A 244 1.25 14.31 3.02
CA PHE A 244 0.55 13.23 3.70
C PHE A 244 0.41 11.98 2.80
N ALA A 245 0.16 10.83 3.42
CA ALA A 245 0.19 9.52 2.76
C ALA A 245 -0.80 9.40 1.58
N GLN A 246 -2.02 9.95 1.69
CA GLN A 246 -3.06 9.86 0.67
C GLN A 246 -2.96 10.94 -0.42
N LYS A 247 -1.83 11.65 -0.50
CA LYS A 247 -1.64 12.66 -1.53
C LYS A 247 -1.43 12.02 -2.90
N THR A 248 -2.25 12.43 -3.88
CA THR A 248 -2.10 12.07 -5.29
C THR A 248 -1.59 13.25 -6.12
N TYR A 249 -1.12 12.97 -7.32
CA TYR A 249 -0.51 13.92 -8.23
C TYR A 249 -1.25 13.95 -9.57
N ALA A 250 -1.20 15.09 -10.25
CA ALA A 250 -1.95 15.30 -11.48
C ALA A 250 -1.35 14.58 -12.70
N THR A 251 -0.03 14.32 -12.69
CA THR A 251 0.67 13.70 -13.82
C THR A 251 1.66 12.64 -13.36
N TYR A 252 2.04 11.75 -14.29
CA TYR A 252 3.13 10.78 -14.10
C TYR A 252 4.42 11.45 -13.60
N GLN A 253 4.82 12.56 -14.23
CA GLN A 253 6.08 13.22 -13.88
C GLN A 253 6.05 13.77 -12.44
N GLU A 254 4.93 14.36 -12.03
CA GLU A 254 4.80 14.84 -10.65
C GLU A 254 4.83 13.69 -9.64
N ALA A 255 4.15 12.57 -9.91
CA ALA A 255 4.20 11.39 -9.05
C ALA A 255 5.62 10.80 -8.99
N PHE A 256 6.28 10.67 -10.14
CA PHE A 256 7.66 10.19 -10.23
C PHE A 256 8.65 11.08 -9.47
N ASP A 257 8.52 12.40 -9.56
CA ASP A 257 9.42 13.35 -8.91
C ASP A 257 9.23 13.39 -7.38
N ASN A 258 8.01 13.12 -6.90
CA ASN A 258 7.66 13.30 -5.50
C ASN A 258 7.58 11.98 -4.71
N LEU A 259 7.24 10.85 -5.31
CA LEU A 259 7.06 9.58 -4.60
C LEU A 259 8.30 8.69 -4.74
N LEU A 260 8.90 8.31 -3.63
CA LEU A 260 10.08 7.44 -3.62
C LEU A 260 9.78 6.11 -4.31
N PHE A 261 8.69 5.45 -3.90
CA PHE A 261 8.36 4.13 -4.44
C PHE A 261 7.89 4.16 -5.88
N ALA A 262 7.36 5.30 -6.38
CA ALA A 262 7.12 5.49 -7.80
C ALA A 262 8.42 5.38 -8.62
N ARG A 263 9.51 5.99 -8.13
CA ARG A 263 10.85 5.86 -8.74
C ARG A 263 11.41 4.45 -8.59
N VAL A 264 11.34 3.88 -7.38
CA VAL A 264 11.82 2.52 -7.08
C VAL A 264 11.19 1.52 -8.04
N ASP A 265 9.87 1.53 -8.17
CA ASP A 265 9.15 0.59 -9.02
C ASP A 265 9.33 0.85 -10.52
N THR A 266 9.45 2.12 -10.92
CA THR A 266 9.80 2.46 -12.29
C THR A 266 11.19 1.92 -12.66
N TYR A 267 12.17 2.08 -11.79
CA TYR A 267 13.52 1.56 -12.00
C TYR A 267 13.56 0.03 -11.94
N ALA A 268 12.77 -0.59 -11.08
CA ALA A 268 12.67 -2.05 -11.01
C ALA A 268 12.11 -2.66 -12.32
N ARG A 269 11.04 -2.05 -12.89
CA ARG A 269 10.49 -2.48 -14.18
C ARG A 269 11.39 -2.16 -15.36
N ASN A 270 12.17 -1.09 -15.27
CA ASN A 270 13.00 -0.60 -16.36
C ASN A 270 14.24 0.15 -15.84
N PRO A 271 15.32 -0.58 -15.49
CA PRO A 271 16.58 0.02 -15.03
C PRO A 271 17.15 1.05 -15.98
N GLU A 272 16.88 0.95 -17.28
CA GLU A 272 17.33 1.91 -18.29
C GLU A 272 16.80 3.33 -18.03
N THR A 273 15.67 3.48 -17.33
CA THR A 273 15.18 4.80 -16.93
C THR A 273 16.17 5.53 -16.03
N PHE A 274 16.88 4.81 -15.18
CA PHE A 274 17.99 5.34 -14.38
C PHE A 274 19.29 5.44 -15.21
N ASN A 275 19.66 4.37 -15.92
CA ASN A 275 20.93 4.23 -16.61
C ASN A 275 21.09 5.25 -17.76
N SER A 276 20.02 5.62 -18.43
CA SER A 276 20.04 6.65 -19.50
C SER A 276 20.48 8.03 -19.03
N ALA A 277 20.46 8.31 -17.73
CA ALA A 277 21.00 9.54 -17.16
C ALA A 277 22.55 9.54 -17.08
N GLY A 278 23.23 8.43 -17.41
CA GLY A 278 24.67 8.29 -17.40
C GLY A 278 25.29 8.26 -16.01
N PRO A 279 24.81 7.38 -15.10
CA PRO A 279 25.40 7.21 -13.78
C PRO A 279 26.85 6.70 -13.88
N GLU A 280 27.64 6.87 -12.82
CA GLU A 280 28.98 6.33 -12.75
C GLU A 280 28.97 4.78 -12.72
N VAL A 281 28.01 4.20 -11.99
CA VAL A 281 27.76 2.77 -11.92
C VAL A 281 26.31 2.50 -12.33
N GLU A 282 26.11 1.66 -13.35
CA GLU A 282 24.78 1.31 -13.84
C GLU A 282 23.97 0.50 -12.82
N LEU A 283 22.67 0.76 -12.78
CA LEU A 283 21.72 -0.03 -12.01
C LEU A 283 21.51 -1.38 -12.69
N THR A 284 21.93 -2.43 -12.04
CA THR A 284 21.71 -3.82 -12.44
C THR A 284 20.94 -4.56 -11.37
N LEU A 285 19.94 -5.34 -11.78
CA LEU A 285 19.16 -6.19 -10.89
C LEU A 285 19.71 -7.60 -10.89
N THR A 286 19.62 -8.26 -9.74
CA THR A 286 20.14 -9.60 -9.51
C THR A 286 19.01 -10.56 -9.12
N GLY A 287 19.32 -11.85 -8.90
CA GLY A 287 18.36 -12.79 -8.31
C GLY A 287 18.14 -12.61 -6.80
N ASN A 288 18.82 -11.66 -6.17
CA ASN A 288 18.72 -11.38 -4.73
C ASN A 288 17.90 -10.12 -4.49
N GLN A 289 16.70 -10.29 -3.93
CA GLN A 289 15.74 -9.21 -3.68
C GLN A 289 16.28 -8.14 -2.72
N ASP A 290 17.11 -8.52 -1.74
CA ASP A 290 17.69 -7.59 -0.78
C ASP A 290 18.68 -6.64 -1.45
N GLN A 291 19.55 -7.18 -2.31
CA GLN A 291 20.50 -6.36 -3.04
C GLN A 291 19.77 -5.43 -4.02
N ASN A 292 18.71 -5.94 -4.68
CA ASN A 292 17.87 -5.12 -5.54
C ASN A 292 17.20 -3.98 -4.78
N LEU A 293 16.61 -4.26 -3.60
CA LEU A 293 15.96 -3.25 -2.77
C LEU A 293 16.94 -2.12 -2.42
N MET A 294 18.13 -2.48 -1.92
CA MET A 294 19.16 -1.49 -1.53
C MET A 294 19.59 -0.62 -2.71
N ARG A 295 19.84 -1.21 -3.88
CA ARG A 295 20.22 -0.49 -5.11
C ARG A 295 19.09 0.40 -5.60
N LEU A 296 17.88 -0.13 -5.70
CA LEU A 296 16.70 0.58 -6.21
C LEU A 296 16.33 1.79 -5.34
N VAL A 297 16.32 1.61 -4.02
CA VAL A 297 15.98 2.70 -3.09
C VAL A 297 17.06 3.77 -3.08
N SER A 298 18.34 3.39 -3.09
CA SER A 298 19.45 4.34 -3.17
C SER A 298 19.45 5.13 -4.48
N ALA A 299 19.15 4.49 -5.60
CA ALA A 299 18.97 5.16 -6.89
C ALA A 299 17.80 6.15 -6.87
N ALA A 300 16.67 5.75 -6.31
CA ALA A 300 15.45 6.57 -6.22
C ALA A 300 15.63 7.77 -5.26
N ALA A 301 16.32 7.56 -4.15
CA ALA A 301 16.65 8.59 -3.18
C ALA A 301 17.81 9.49 -3.63
N LYS A 302 18.65 9.02 -4.55
CA LYS A 302 19.95 9.62 -4.93
C LYS A 302 20.86 9.82 -3.71
N LYS A 303 20.87 8.83 -2.80
CA LYS A 303 21.65 8.83 -1.57
C LYS A 303 22.26 7.46 -1.34
N ASP A 304 23.44 7.43 -0.76
CA ASP A 304 24.01 6.22 -0.18
C ASP A 304 23.29 5.92 1.14
N LEU A 305 22.47 4.87 1.11
CA LEU A 305 21.64 4.42 2.24
C LEU A 305 22.29 3.22 2.98
N THR A 306 23.58 3.00 2.83
CA THR A 306 24.29 1.88 3.46
C THR A 306 24.04 1.82 4.96
N THR A 307 24.16 2.96 5.66
CA THR A 307 23.94 3.04 7.11
C THR A 307 22.48 2.68 7.47
N PHE A 308 21.49 3.22 6.74
CA PHE A 308 20.09 2.91 6.96
C PHE A 308 19.81 1.40 6.83
N PHE A 309 20.22 0.78 5.73
CA PHE A 309 19.97 -0.64 5.50
C PHE A 309 20.73 -1.54 6.47
N THR A 310 21.96 -1.17 6.84
CA THR A 310 22.75 -1.93 7.82
C THR A 310 22.09 -1.90 9.20
N ARG A 311 21.53 -0.76 9.64
CA ARG A 311 20.74 -0.66 10.87
C ARG A 311 19.50 -1.57 10.85
N TRP A 312 18.87 -1.73 9.70
CA TRP A 312 17.77 -2.67 9.49
C TRP A 312 18.22 -4.13 9.36
N GLY A 313 19.51 -4.40 9.36
CA GLY A 313 20.11 -5.73 9.35
C GLY A 313 20.39 -6.29 7.96
N TYR A 314 20.27 -5.47 6.91
CA TYR A 314 20.69 -5.85 5.57
C TYR A 314 22.21 -5.88 5.45
N VAL A 315 22.71 -6.77 4.59
CA VAL A 315 24.14 -6.93 4.34
C VAL A 315 24.41 -6.70 2.85
N PRO A 316 24.82 -5.50 2.44
CA PRO A 316 25.16 -5.24 1.06
C PRO A 316 26.40 -6.03 0.63
N ASP A 317 26.35 -6.67 -0.54
CA ASP A 317 27.53 -7.23 -1.19
C ASP A 317 28.44 -6.13 -1.76
N GLU A 318 29.62 -6.50 -2.26
CA GLU A 318 30.59 -5.53 -2.76
C GLU A 318 30.10 -4.75 -3.98
N GLU A 319 29.30 -5.39 -4.85
CA GLU A 319 28.70 -4.71 -6.00
C GLU A 319 27.64 -3.71 -5.57
N THR A 320 26.80 -4.07 -4.59
CA THR A 320 25.78 -3.19 -4.03
C THR A 320 26.41 -2.02 -3.28
N LYS A 321 27.48 -2.25 -2.51
CA LYS A 321 28.27 -1.16 -1.89
C LYS A 321 28.85 -0.22 -2.93
N SER A 322 29.48 -0.77 -3.97
CA SER A 322 30.02 0.02 -5.08
C SER A 322 28.94 0.85 -5.78
N PHE A 323 27.76 0.26 -6.01
CA PHE A 323 26.64 0.98 -6.60
C PHE A 323 26.15 2.12 -5.71
N MET A 324 25.95 1.86 -4.40
CA MET A 324 25.44 2.87 -3.48
C MET A 324 26.41 4.01 -3.24
N SER A 325 27.73 3.72 -3.16
CA SER A 325 28.77 4.71 -2.89
C SER A 325 28.99 5.76 -3.98
N GLN A 326 28.36 5.61 -5.15
CA GLN A 326 28.34 6.69 -6.16
C GLN A 326 27.49 7.89 -5.75
N PHE A 327 26.60 7.71 -4.78
CA PHE A 327 25.72 8.76 -4.27
C PHE A 327 26.33 9.42 -3.02
N GLU A 328 25.90 10.65 -2.74
CA GLU A 328 26.20 11.31 -1.49
C GLU A 328 25.63 10.52 -0.30
N GLU A 329 26.43 10.39 0.78
CA GLU A 329 25.98 9.68 1.98
C GLU A 329 24.73 10.32 2.60
N GLU A 330 23.78 9.49 3.03
CA GLU A 330 22.65 9.93 3.83
C GLU A 330 23.09 10.09 5.29
N THR A 331 23.26 11.33 5.70
CA THR A 331 23.74 11.67 7.05
C THR A 331 22.63 11.83 8.09
N ARG A 332 21.37 11.90 7.65
CA ARG A 332 20.23 11.97 8.55
C ARG A 332 19.92 10.59 9.13
N ALA A 333 19.59 10.54 10.40
CA ALA A 333 19.28 9.28 11.08
C ALA A 333 17.88 8.76 10.75
N LEU A 334 17.61 8.47 9.46
CA LEU A 334 16.29 8.09 8.93
C LEU A 334 15.72 6.85 9.62
N TYR A 335 16.55 5.97 10.16
CA TYR A 335 16.14 4.77 10.91
C TYR A 335 15.49 5.10 12.27
N TYR A 336 15.48 6.37 12.70
CA TYR A 336 14.73 6.87 13.85
C TYR A 336 13.52 7.72 13.49
N ILE A 337 13.24 7.92 12.20
CA ILE A 337 12.09 8.71 11.78
C ILE A 337 10.77 8.01 12.12
N ASP A 338 9.83 8.76 12.64
CA ASP A 338 8.43 8.41 12.82
C ASP A 338 7.53 9.60 12.45
N ASP A 339 6.22 9.42 12.54
CA ASP A 339 5.25 10.45 12.16
C ASP A 339 5.41 11.75 12.98
N ASN A 340 5.91 11.67 14.22
CA ASN A 340 6.08 12.83 15.11
C ASN A 340 7.46 13.49 14.93
N SER A 341 8.50 12.69 14.67
CA SER A 341 9.88 13.15 14.57
C SER A 341 10.29 13.53 13.15
N ARG A 342 9.43 13.35 12.15
CA ARG A 342 9.75 13.54 10.74
C ARG A 342 10.47 14.85 10.45
N THR A 343 9.89 15.97 10.84
CA THR A 343 10.48 17.30 10.60
C THR A 343 11.83 17.45 11.29
N ALA A 344 11.94 17.04 12.55
CA ALA A 344 13.17 17.15 13.31
C ALA A 344 14.32 16.32 12.71
N VAL A 345 14.05 15.08 12.30
CA VAL A 345 15.03 14.21 11.66
C VAL A 345 15.46 14.75 10.29
N LEU A 346 14.51 15.18 9.46
CA LEU A 346 14.81 15.68 8.11
C LEU A 346 15.57 17.00 8.12
N GLU A 347 15.33 17.86 9.10
CA GLU A 347 16.00 19.15 9.25
C GLU A 347 17.24 19.08 10.15
N ASN A 348 17.53 17.90 10.69
CA ASN A 348 18.64 17.68 11.64
C ASN A 348 18.55 18.58 12.89
N LYS A 349 17.34 18.87 13.35
CA LYS A 349 17.02 19.77 14.47
C LYS A 349 16.78 18.98 15.75
N ALA A 350 17.84 18.57 16.43
CA ALA A 350 17.73 17.88 17.72
C ALA A 350 16.95 18.67 18.79
N SER A 351 16.94 20.01 18.70
CA SER A 351 16.21 20.89 19.66
C SER A 351 14.69 20.77 19.57
N ASP A 352 14.14 20.39 18.40
CA ASP A 352 12.71 20.26 18.20
C ASP A 352 12.17 18.94 18.78
N LEU A 353 13.06 18.05 19.23
CA LEU A 353 12.75 16.80 19.90
C LEU A 353 12.60 16.99 21.42
N ALA A 354 12.86 18.17 21.95
CA ALA A 354 12.74 18.44 23.39
C ALA A 354 11.29 18.24 23.86
N GLY A 355 11.09 17.21 24.71
CA GLY A 355 9.76 16.85 25.22
C GLY A 355 9.03 15.78 24.40
N GLN A 356 9.60 15.27 23.33
CA GLN A 356 9.13 14.09 22.63
C GLN A 356 9.87 12.84 23.13
N GLU A 357 9.20 11.71 23.15
CA GLU A 357 9.82 10.44 23.57
C GLU A 357 10.76 9.85 22.50
N VAL A 358 10.92 10.53 21.39
CA VAL A 358 11.71 10.09 20.24
C VAL A 358 13.12 10.68 20.32
N LEU A 359 14.11 9.81 20.20
CA LEU A 359 15.52 10.12 20.34
C LEU A 359 16.24 10.05 18.99
N ALA A 360 15.85 10.88 18.01
CA ALA A 360 16.58 10.99 16.75
C ALA A 360 17.96 11.64 16.98
N GLY A 361 19.00 11.02 16.44
CA GLY A 361 20.37 11.54 16.56
C GLY A 361 21.00 11.39 17.94
N VAL A 362 20.56 10.41 18.74
CA VAL A 362 21.14 10.12 20.04
C VAL A 362 22.14 8.97 19.95
N ASP A 363 23.40 9.26 20.30
CA ASP A 363 24.37 8.22 20.61
C ASP A 363 24.20 7.76 22.05
N VAL A 364 23.74 6.54 22.26
CA VAL A 364 23.68 5.92 23.59
C VAL A 364 25.04 5.30 23.86
N GLN A 365 25.85 5.97 24.67
CA GLN A 365 27.09 5.41 25.21
C GLN A 365 26.81 4.82 26.58
N THR A 366 26.98 3.52 26.72
CA THR A 366 26.94 2.82 28.01
C THR A 366 28.35 2.72 28.55
N GLU A 367 28.67 3.49 29.55
CA GLU A 367 29.85 3.25 30.40
C GLU A 367 29.36 2.74 31.76
N HIS A 368 29.67 1.50 32.04
CA HIS A 368 29.42 0.82 33.30
C HIS A 368 27.96 0.78 33.76
N SER A 369 27.11 0.66 34.13
CA SER A 369 25.72 0.70 34.60
C SER A 369 24.99 2.05 34.46
N ASP A 370 25.65 3.10 34.00
CA ASP A 370 25.02 4.39 33.77
C ASP A 370 24.89 4.65 32.27
N VAL A 371 23.65 4.93 31.84
CA VAL A 371 23.33 5.34 30.46
C VAL A 371 23.46 6.87 30.42
N THR A 372 24.45 7.36 29.70
CA THR A 372 24.55 8.80 29.42
C THR A 372 24.04 9.05 28.00
N LEU A 373 22.92 9.74 27.90
CA LEU A 373 22.37 10.20 26.64
C LEU A 373 23.07 11.51 26.23
N LYS A 374 23.86 11.49 25.17
CA LYS A 374 24.33 12.71 24.54
C LYS A 374 23.51 12.96 23.31
N MET A 375 22.70 14.03 23.29
CA MET A 375 22.12 14.57 22.07
C MET A 375 23.21 15.36 21.34
N THR A 376 23.48 14.98 20.12
CA THR A 376 24.35 15.71 19.20
C THR A 376 23.55 16.51 18.22
#